data_1d2e26712803a81ada712fcbe639df44
#
_entry.id   1d2e26712803a81ada712fcbe639df44
#
_cell.length_a   1.000
_cell.length_b   1.000
_cell.length_c   1.000
_cell.angle_alpha   90.00
_cell.angle_beta   90.00
_cell.angle_gamma   90.00
#
_symmetry.space_group_name_H-M   'P 1'
#
loop_
_entity.id
_entity.type
_entity.pdbx_description
1 polymer ?
#
loop_
_entity_poly.entity_id
_entity_poly.type
_entity_poly.pdbx_seq_one_letter_code
_entity_poly.pdbx_strand_id
1 'polypeptide(L)'
;LYRDCQSLVEAIQKILFYNGLLWQVGHRHVGLGRMDLVLYPYYKKDVEANRLNYEQAKGLLKEMCLLLGKDSPMKSLNLIGDSGQYIILGGVDKNGKNTDNELTRMFLELFEELRIPDPKLIFRVNEETPMDTWKRSIRCLANGCGSPLFMNETLIMENMVKFGYRNEDVWNVGTSACWEPLIIGKSSDQNNPFISILACNALKKALTEMEDELDYGGLLQLVKRNLAEETRSVVVDKDYDYSPIMSLFNESCIRSGKDFAHQGSDYMYQGAQLLGLPNLVNSLLNIKKYVYEQGLVSLGICREIVQTDYENHLDIKQLFKSANDKKFGLCDEYVLRLSQELIGTVSETIGKLTANGYNVKFGLSSPSYISRGKVASATLDGRNAGEPFAVHISPLSSTIDIAEVLDFASSLSYPVNCLNGNVVDYVIP
;
A
#
# COMPACT_ATOMS: atom_id res chain seq x y z
N LEU A 1 -17.05 29.91 -4.79
CA LEU A 1 -16.76 28.62 -5.42
C LEU A 1 -16.44 28.75 -6.93
N TYR A 2 -17.05 29.70 -7.66
CA TYR A 2 -16.93 29.83 -9.12
C TYR A 2 -15.74 30.70 -9.60
N ARG A 3 -14.96 31.28 -8.70
CA ARG A 3 -13.77 32.06 -9.02
C ARG A 3 -12.50 31.36 -8.54
N ASP A 4 -11.37 31.74 -9.10
CA ASP A 4 -10.06 31.35 -8.62
C ASP A 4 -9.82 31.85 -7.20
N CYS A 5 -9.16 31.04 -6.39
CA CYS A 5 -8.78 31.44 -5.04
C CYS A 5 -7.78 32.61 -5.10
N GLN A 6 -7.95 33.58 -4.19
CA GLN A 6 -7.09 34.77 -4.14
C GLN A 6 -6.12 34.72 -2.96
N SER A 7 -6.31 33.80 -2.01
CA SER A 7 -5.51 33.69 -0.79
C SER A 7 -5.35 32.23 -0.35
N LEU A 8 -4.40 31.99 0.54
CA LEU A 8 -4.21 30.68 1.18
C LEU A 8 -5.47 30.22 1.93
N VAL A 9 -6.14 31.12 2.62
CA VAL A 9 -7.39 30.82 3.36
C VAL A 9 -8.47 30.32 2.40
N GLU A 10 -8.70 31.03 1.28
CA GLU A 10 -9.70 30.63 0.29
C GLU A 10 -9.37 29.26 -0.33
N ALA A 11 -8.09 28.99 -0.61
CA ALA A 11 -7.65 27.69 -1.14
C ALA A 11 -7.90 26.56 -0.15
N ILE A 12 -7.54 26.74 1.12
CA ILE A 12 -7.80 25.76 2.19
C ILE A 12 -9.30 25.51 2.36
N GLN A 13 -10.11 26.58 2.44
CA GLN A 13 -11.56 26.46 2.58
C GLN A 13 -12.18 25.69 1.40
N LYS A 14 -11.71 25.93 0.18
CA LYS A 14 -12.20 25.25 -1.01
C LYS A 14 -11.85 23.75 -0.99
N ILE A 15 -10.64 23.39 -0.56
CA ILE A 15 -10.22 22.00 -0.37
C ILE A 15 -11.11 21.30 0.67
N LEU A 16 -11.29 21.90 1.84
CA LEU A 16 -12.13 21.35 2.91
C LEU A 16 -13.59 21.18 2.47
N PHE A 17 -14.13 22.16 1.74
CA PHE A 17 -15.48 22.07 1.19
C PHE A 17 -15.66 20.90 0.24
N TYR A 18 -14.77 20.73 -0.74
CA TYR A 18 -14.87 19.62 -1.69
C TYR A 18 -14.59 18.27 -1.04
N ASN A 19 -13.67 18.22 -0.10
CA ASN A 19 -13.44 17.01 0.69
C ASN A 19 -14.70 16.62 1.48
N GLY A 20 -15.35 17.58 2.15
CA GLY A 20 -16.63 17.36 2.83
C GLY A 20 -17.73 16.89 1.88
N LEU A 21 -17.80 17.43 0.66
CA LEU A 21 -18.77 17.00 -0.35
C LEU A 21 -18.52 15.55 -0.79
N LEU A 22 -17.26 15.17 -1.01
CA LEU A 22 -16.90 13.79 -1.34
C LEU A 22 -17.29 12.82 -0.24
N TRP A 23 -17.11 13.21 1.03
CA TRP A 23 -17.55 12.40 2.16
C TRP A 23 -19.07 12.21 2.22
N GLN A 24 -19.85 13.23 1.89
CA GLN A 24 -21.31 13.16 1.83
C GLN A 24 -21.81 12.12 0.81
N VAL A 25 -21.10 11.96 -0.29
CA VAL A 25 -21.47 10.99 -1.35
C VAL A 25 -20.72 9.64 -1.20
N GLY A 26 -20.11 9.38 -0.04
CA GLY A 26 -19.51 8.09 0.27
C GLY A 26 -18.02 7.94 -0.09
N HIS A 27 -17.41 8.90 -0.79
CA HIS A 27 -15.98 8.89 -1.10
C HIS A 27 -15.17 9.38 0.12
N ARG A 28 -14.90 8.49 1.04
CA ARG A 28 -14.22 8.81 2.30
C ARG A 28 -12.71 8.65 2.22
N HIS A 29 -12.22 7.76 1.36
CA HIS A 29 -10.81 7.55 1.12
C HIS A 29 -10.38 8.43 -0.06
N VAL A 30 -9.72 9.54 0.24
CA VAL A 30 -9.35 10.56 -0.75
C VAL A 30 -7.89 10.96 -0.59
N GLY A 31 -7.09 10.70 -1.61
CA GLY A 31 -5.78 11.33 -1.75
C GLY A 31 -5.96 12.82 -2.06
N LEU A 32 -5.53 13.70 -1.15
CA LEU A 32 -5.68 15.14 -1.31
C LEU A 32 -4.69 15.74 -2.33
N GLY A 33 -3.75 14.92 -2.80
CA GLY A 33 -2.75 15.35 -3.77
C GLY A 33 -1.57 16.10 -3.13
N ARG A 34 -0.80 16.77 -3.97
CA ARG A 34 0.46 17.45 -3.62
C ARG A 34 0.17 18.81 -3.00
N MET A 35 -0.21 18.81 -1.71
CA MET A 35 -0.67 20.02 -1.03
C MET A 35 0.40 21.10 -0.88
N ASP A 36 1.65 20.73 -0.74
CA ASP A 36 2.77 21.68 -0.76
C ASP A 36 2.90 22.44 -2.08
N LEU A 37 2.56 21.82 -3.21
CA LEU A 37 2.55 22.49 -4.51
C LEU A 37 1.26 23.27 -4.76
N VAL A 38 0.12 22.66 -4.45
CA VAL A 38 -1.20 23.28 -4.70
C VAL A 38 -1.39 24.57 -3.90
N LEU A 39 -0.92 24.57 -2.64
CA LEU A 39 -1.09 25.71 -1.74
C LEU A 39 0.03 26.76 -1.86
N TYR A 40 1.21 26.39 -2.36
CA TYR A 40 2.38 27.26 -2.40
C TYR A 40 2.18 28.58 -3.14
N PRO A 41 1.53 28.65 -4.32
CA PRO A 41 1.30 29.93 -5.01
C PRO A 41 0.46 30.91 -4.18
N TYR A 42 -0.52 30.42 -3.45
CA TYR A 42 -1.38 31.26 -2.60
C TYR A 42 -0.64 31.72 -1.35
N TYR A 43 0.14 30.84 -0.71
CA TYR A 43 1.02 31.16 0.40
C TYR A 43 2.00 32.27 0.00
N LYS A 44 2.73 32.07 -1.09
CA LYS A 44 3.72 33.03 -1.59
C LYS A 44 3.11 34.40 -1.87
N LYS A 45 1.97 34.44 -2.55
CA LYS A 45 1.21 35.67 -2.83
C LYS A 45 0.79 36.40 -1.56
N ASP A 46 0.37 35.67 -0.53
CA ASP A 46 -0.06 36.27 0.73
C ASP A 46 1.11 36.80 1.56
N VAL A 47 2.25 36.10 1.55
CA VAL A 47 3.48 36.55 2.22
C VAL A 47 4.07 37.79 1.52
N GLU A 48 4.19 37.78 0.19
CA GLU A 48 4.67 38.93 -0.61
C GLU A 48 3.80 40.17 -0.44
N ALA A 49 2.50 39.98 -0.24
CA ALA A 49 1.55 41.06 0.01
C ALA A 49 1.45 41.46 1.52
N ASN A 50 2.29 40.92 2.39
CA ASN A 50 2.26 41.10 3.85
C ASN A 50 0.89 40.82 4.49
N ARG A 51 0.09 39.90 3.91
CA ARG A 51 -1.18 39.44 4.48
C ARG A 51 -1.01 38.31 5.50
N LEU A 52 0.04 37.49 5.33
CA LEU A 52 0.40 36.41 6.24
C LEU A 52 1.91 36.40 6.51
N ASN A 53 2.29 36.04 7.72
CA ASN A 53 3.64 35.60 8.04
C ASN A 53 3.70 34.07 8.17
N TYR A 54 4.90 33.53 8.41
CA TYR A 54 5.15 32.10 8.53
C TYR A 54 4.26 31.43 9.61
N GLU A 55 4.20 32.00 10.80
CA GLU A 55 3.44 31.45 11.93
C GLU A 55 1.92 31.49 11.69
N GLN A 56 1.42 32.50 11.03
CA GLN A 56 0.01 32.58 10.65
C GLN A 56 -0.34 31.55 9.59
N ALA A 57 0.51 31.34 8.59
CA ALA A 57 0.33 30.30 7.57
C ALA A 57 0.38 28.91 8.20
N LYS A 58 1.34 28.66 9.09
CA LYS A 58 1.46 27.42 9.86
C LYS A 58 0.20 27.15 10.70
N GLY A 59 -0.36 28.17 11.33
CA GLY A 59 -1.63 28.08 12.05
C GLY A 59 -2.79 27.65 11.16
N LEU A 60 -2.91 28.19 9.95
CA LEU A 60 -3.94 27.79 8.97
C LEU A 60 -3.80 26.35 8.51
N LEU A 61 -2.57 25.89 8.23
CA LEU A 61 -2.31 24.49 7.87
C LEU A 61 -2.60 23.55 9.05
N LYS A 62 -2.28 23.98 10.28
CA LYS A 62 -2.63 23.23 11.50
C LYS A 62 -4.13 23.01 11.61
N GLU A 63 -4.94 24.05 11.48
CA GLU A 63 -6.40 23.95 11.49
C GLU A 63 -6.91 23.04 10.37
N MET A 64 -6.37 23.15 9.16
CA MET A 64 -6.71 22.28 8.05
C MET A 64 -6.46 20.80 8.40
N CYS A 65 -5.27 20.47 8.92
CA CYS A 65 -4.93 19.11 9.29
C CYS A 65 -5.82 18.55 10.41
N LEU A 66 -6.10 19.36 11.43
CA LEU A 66 -6.99 18.97 12.54
C LEU A 66 -8.42 18.73 12.06
N LEU A 67 -8.93 19.55 11.13
CA LEU A 67 -10.27 19.37 10.55
C LEU A 67 -10.33 18.10 9.69
N LEU A 68 -9.30 17.82 8.89
CA LEU A 68 -9.21 16.60 8.07
C LEU A 68 -9.16 15.34 8.95
N GLY A 69 -8.44 15.37 10.06
CA GLY A 69 -8.31 14.24 11.00
C GLY A 69 -9.48 14.08 11.98
N LYS A 70 -10.36 15.07 12.11
CA LYS A 70 -11.41 15.13 13.13
C LYS A 70 -12.33 13.90 13.14
N ASP A 71 -12.69 13.40 11.97
CA ASP A 71 -13.65 12.31 11.84
C ASP A 71 -13.00 10.92 11.76
N SER A 72 -11.70 10.81 12.03
CA SER A 72 -10.98 9.55 11.99
C SER A 72 -11.59 8.44 12.87
N PRO A 73 -12.20 8.70 14.05
CA PRO A 73 -12.90 7.69 14.83
C PRO A 73 -14.19 7.16 14.19
N MET A 74 -14.79 7.89 13.27
CA MET A 74 -16.10 7.58 12.65
C MET A 74 -16.01 6.61 11.48
N LYS A 75 -14.84 6.00 11.25
CA LYS A 75 -14.58 5.25 10.05
C LYS A 75 -14.82 3.77 10.15
N SER A 76 -14.80 3.20 8.94
CA SER A 76 -15.02 1.79 8.67
C SER A 76 -14.34 0.91 9.72
N LEU A 77 -15.04 -0.11 10.21
CA LEU A 77 -14.52 -1.13 11.12
C LEU A 77 -13.26 -1.85 10.58
N ASN A 78 -12.93 -1.66 9.31
CA ASN A 78 -11.78 -2.28 8.65
C ASN A 78 -10.52 -1.42 8.69
N LEU A 79 -10.63 -0.11 8.99
CA LEU A 79 -9.53 0.86 8.98
C LEU A 79 -9.55 1.68 10.27
N ILE A 80 -9.34 1.03 11.41
CA ILE A 80 -9.33 1.68 12.73
C ILE A 80 -8.17 2.68 12.78
N GLY A 81 -8.50 3.96 13.02
CA GLY A 81 -7.51 5.04 13.15
C GLY A 81 -6.95 5.57 11.82
N ASP A 82 -7.55 5.20 10.69
CA ASP A 82 -7.17 5.70 9.38
C ASP A 82 -8.34 6.42 8.69
N SER A 83 -8.17 7.71 8.36
CA SER A 83 -9.18 8.48 7.64
C SER A 83 -9.15 8.28 6.13
N GLY A 84 -8.15 7.56 5.62
CA GLY A 84 -7.97 7.43 4.19
C GLY A 84 -7.71 8.79 3.51
N GLN A 85 -7.24 9.79 4.26
CA GLN A 85 -6.92 11.10 3.73
C GLN A 85 -5.41 11.28 3.75
N TYR A 86 -4.84 11.48 2.56
CA TYR A 86 -3.40 11.51 2.38
C TYR A 86 -2.98 12.83 1.74
N ILE A 87 -2.00 13.49 2.36
CA ILE A 87 -1.32 14.67 1.85
C ILE A 87 0.02 14.21 1.28
N ILE A 88 0.30 14.59 0.04
CA ILE A 88 1.55 14.26 -0.62
C ILE A 88 2.46 15.49 -0.60
N LEU A 89 3.73 15.27 -0.29
CA LEU A 89 4.76 16.31 -0.21
C LEU A 89 5.96 15.93 -1.10
N GLY A 90 6.70 16.95 -1.54
CA GLY A 90 7.97 16.79 -2.25
C GLY A 90 7.85 16.20 -3.65
N GLY A 91 8.92 15.56 -4.10
CA GLY A 91 9.03 14.99 -5.43
C GLY A 91 9.44 15.99 -6.50
N VAL A 92 9.32 15.62 -7.78
CA VAL A 92 9.70 16.47 -8.92
C VAL A 92 8.50 17.10 -9.61
N ASP A 93 8.76 18.17 -10.36
CA ASP A 93 7.84 18.77 -11.32
C ASP A 93 7.93 18.08 -12.71
N LYS A 94 7.18 18.58 -13.68
CA LYS A 94 7.17 18.07 -15.05
C LYS A 94 8.52 18.15 -15.79
N ASN A 95 9.47 18.93 -15.28
CA ASN A 95 10.80 19.10 -15.84
C ASN A 95 11.85 18.29 -15.07
N GLY A 96 11.43 17.45 -14.10
CA GLY A 96 12.32 16.69 -13.23
C GLY A 96 12.99 17.50 -12.11
N LYS A 97 12.56 18.75 -11.89
CA LYS A 97 13.13 19.61 -10.85
C LYS A 97 12.47 19.31 -9.51
N ASN A 98 13.28 19.18 -8.46
CA ASN A 98 12.80 19.02 -7.09
C ASN A 98 11.88 20.18 -6.68
N THR A 99 10.75 19.87 -6.03
CA THR A 99 9.69 20.80 -5.68
C THR A 99 9.61 21.15 -4.19
N ASP A 100 10.60 20.71 -3.40
CA ASP A 100 10.69 21.06 -1.98
C ASP A 100 10.61 22.58 -1.78
N ASN A 101 9.74 23.01 -0.88
CA ASN A 101 9.47 24.41 -0.63
C ASN A 101 9.17 24.68 0.86
N GLU A 102 8.86 25.93 1.22
CA GLU A 102 8.55 26.27 2.62
C GLU A 102 7.36 25.51 3.19
N LEU A 103 6.34 25.20 2.37
CA LEU A 103 5.17 24.44 2.84
C LEU A 103 5.50 22.98 3.09
N THR A 104 6.40 22.36 2.28
CA THR A 104 6.90 21.01 2.54
C THR A 104 7.49 20.91 3.94
N ARG A 105 8.35 21.87 4.30
CA ARG A 105 8.98 21.94 5.62
C ARG A 105 7.97 22.25 6.72
N MET A 106 7.05 23.15 6.46
CA MET A 106 5.99 23.57 7.41
C MET A 106 5.07 22.38 7.76
N PHE A 107 4.68 21.56 6.78
CA PHE A 107 3.93 20.33 7.05
C PHE A 107 4.71 19.35 7.93
N LEU A 108 5.99 19.14 7.64
CA LEU A 108 6.83 18.26 8.47
C LEU A 108 6.97 18.79 9.90
N GLU A 109 7.17 20.10 10.09
CA GLU A 109 7.19 20.73 11.41
C GLU A 109 5.87 20.52 12.17
N LEU A 110 4.74 20.74 11.49
CA LEU A 110 3.42 20.56 12.09
C LEU A 110 3.19 19.13 12.57
N PHE A 111 3.61 18.15 11.80
CA PHE A 111 3.43 16.74 12.16
C PHE A 111 4.37 16.30 13.28
N GLU A 112 5.59 16.83 13.33
CA GLU A 112 6.50 16.65 14.46
C GLU A 112 5.90 17.19 15.77
N GLU A 113 5.18 18.34 15.71
CA GLU A 113 4.54 18.95 16.85
C GLU A 113 3.23 18.26 17.26
N LEU A 114 2.36 17.96 16.29
CA LEU A 114 1.01 17.50 16.56
C LEU A 114 0.92 16.00 16.84
N ARG A 115 1.79 15.19 16.23
CA ARG A 115 1.80 13.72 16.35
C ARG A 115 0.42 13.09 16.10
N ILE A 116 -0.31 13.64 15.14
CA ILE A 116 -1.65 13.16 14.77
C ILE A 116 -1.57 11.97 13.83
N PRO A 117 -2.49 10.99 13.94
CA PRO A 117 -2.53 9.84 13.05
C PRO A 117 -3.07 10.18 11.65
N ASP A 118 -3.86 11.24 11.54
CA ASP A 118 -4.53 11.67 10.32
C ASP A 118 -4.61 13.20 10.19
N PRO A 119 -4.56 13.73 8.94
CA PRO A 119 -4.28 13.03 7.68
C PRO A 119 -2.87 12.45 7.67
N LYS A 120 -2.60 11.42 6.86
CA LYS A 120 -1.24 10.91 6.71
C LYS A 120 -0.45 11.76 5.73
N LEU A 121 0.86 11.91 5.98
CA LEU A 121 1.78 12.50 5.02
C LEU A 121 2.48 11.40 4.23
N ILE A 122 2.50 11.53 2.90
CA ILE A 122 3.38 10.78 2.02
C ILE A 122 4.45 11.73 1.52
N PHE A 123 5.69 11.40 1.77
CA PHE A 123 6.83 12.17 1.30
C PHE A 123 7.51 11.46 0.14
N ARG A 124 7.40 12.04 -1.05
CA ARG A 124 8.05 11.56 -2.27
C ARG A 124 9.53 11.91 -2.22
N VAL A 125 10.35 10.89 -2.26
CA VAL A 125 11.80 11.03 -2.09
C VAL A 125 12.54 10.51 -3.32
N ASN A 126 13.63 11.19 -3.64
CA ASN A 126 14.57 10.88 -4.71
C ASN A 126 15.98 11.36 -4.31
N GLU A 127 16.95 11.18 -5.20
CA GLU A 127 18.35 11.57 -4.96
C GLU A 127 18.52 13.09 -4.78
N GLU A 128 17.66 13.91 -5.37
CA GLU A 128 17.68 15.37 -5.28
C GLU A 128 16.97 15.92 -4.04
N THR A 129 16.39 15.03 -3.19
CA THR A 129 15.69 15.45 -1.97
C THR A 129 16.68 16.12 -1.01
N PRO A 130 16.44 17.40 -0.57
CA PRO A 130 17.36 18.11 0.29
C PRO A 130 17.60 17.39 1.60
N MET A 131 18.88 17.29 2.01
CA MET A 131 19.28 16.58 3.23
C MET A 131 18.62 17.16 4.49
N ASP A 132 18.34 18.45 4.53
CA ASP A 132 17.65 19.08 5.68
C ASP A 132 16.20 18.60 5.78
N THR A 133 15.51 18.48 4.66
CA THR A 133 14.14 17.94 4.59
C THR A 133 14.12 16.45 4.97
N TRP A 134 15.12 15.67 4.52
CA TRP A 134 15.33 14.30 4.97
C TRP A 134 15.46 14.20 6.49
N LYS A 135 16.40 14.96 7.08
CA LYS A 135 16.63 14.96 8.53
C LYS A 135 15.39 15.35 9.32
N ARG A 136 14.58 16.27 8.78
CA ARG A 136 13.33 16.71 9.40
C ARG A 136 12.27 15.60 9.35
N SER A 137 12.13 14.95 8.23
CA SER A 137 11.19 13.83 8.08
C SER A 137 11.53 12.64 9.00
N ILE A 138 12.81 12.31 9.14
CA ILE A 138 13.26 11.27 10.08
C ILE A 138 13.00 11.69 11.54
N ARG A 139 13.16 12.97 11.89
CA ARG A 139 12.80 13.46 13.23
C ARG A 139 11.32 13.30 13.57
N CYS A 140 10.43 13.49 12.62
CA CYS A 140 9.01 13.20 12.83
C CYS A 140 8.81 11.76 13.29
N LEU A 141 9.44 10.79 12.62
CA LEU A 141 9.35 9.37 12.99
C LEU A 141 9.98 9.09 14.35
N ALA A 142 11.19 9.61 14.59
CA ALA A 142 11.90 9.45 15.86
C ALA A 142 11.12 10.01 17.07
N ASN A 143 10.27 11.01 16.84
CA ASN A 143 9.41 11.59 17.86
C ASN A 143 8.06 10.83 18.01
N GLY A 144 7.92 9.68 17.39
CA GLY A 144 6.72 8.82 17.50
C GLY A 144 5.55 9.28 16.63
N CYS A 145 5.77 10.12 15.62
CA CYS A 145 4.78 10.42 14.60
C CYS A 145 4.74 9.26 13.59
N GLY A 146 3.54 8.75 13.27
CA GLY A 146 3.36 7.73 12.23
C GLY A 146 3.47 8.26 10.79
N SER A 147 3.91 9.50 10.61
CA SER A 147 4.13 10.20 9.34
C SER A 147 5.46 10.96 9.38
N PRO A 148 6.10 11.24 8.23
CA PRO A 148 5.70 10.87 6.88
C PRO A 148 5.98 9.42 6.53
N LEU A 149 5.24 8.91 5.56
CA LEU A 149 5.48 7.65 4.89
C LEU A 149 6.34 7.94 3.64
N PHE A 150 7.42 7.20 3.42
CA PHE A 150 8.33 7.46 2.30
C PHE A 150 7.88 6.75 1.03
N MET A 151 7.87 7.48 -0.09
CA MET A 151 7.59 6.95 -1.42
C MET A 151 8.84 7.07 -2.29
N ASN A 152 9.41 5.95 -2.72
CA ASN A 152 10.50 5.93 -3.70
C ASN A 152 9.96 6.37 -5.08
N GLU A 153 10.08 7.66 -5.35
CA GLU A 153 9.51 8.30 -6.52
C GLU A 153 10.11 7.77 -7.83
N THR A 154 11.42 7.67 -7.89
CA THR A 154 12.14 7.25 -9.11
C THR A 154 11.69 5.86 -9.53
N LEU A 155 11.71 4.90 -8.61
CA LEU A 155 11.32 3.52 -8.88
C LEU A 155 9.86 3.43 -9.32
N ILE A 156 8.96 4.18 -8.68
CA ILE A 156 7.54 4.16 -9.00
C ILE A 156 7.28 4.75 -10.38
N MET A 157 7.84 5.92 -10.69
CA MET A 157 7.66 6.58 -11.99
C MET A 157 8.18 5.72 -13.14
N GLU A 158 9.38 5.14 -13.00
CA GLU A 158 9.94 4.24 -14.01
C GLU A 158 9.05 3.01 -14.28
N ASN A 159 8.54 2.38 -13.23
CA ASN A 159 7.68 1.21 -13.39
C ASN A 159 6.29 1.58 -13.90
N MET A 160 5.76 2.75 -13.58
CA MET A 160 4.53 3.25 -14.18
C MET A 160 4.67 3.41 -15.70
N VAL A 161 5.78 4.00 -16.18
CA VAL A 161 6.03 4.10 -17.63
C VAL A 161 6.13 2.73 -18.29
N LYS A 162 6.86 1.79 -17.68
CA LYS A 162 6.97 0.40 -18.18
C LYS A 162 5.62 -0.32 -18.23
N PHE A 163 4.71 0.00 -17.31
CA PHE A 163 3.36 -0.59 -17.24
C PHE A 163 2.39 -0.01 -18.28
N GLY A 164 2.63 1.22 -18.77
CA GLY A 164 1.81 1.85 -19.81
C GLY A 164 1.27 3.24 -19.47
N TYR A 165 1.72 3.86 -18.38
CA TYR A 165 1.46 5.28 -18.15
C TYR A 165 2.35 6.14 -19.06
N ARG A 166 1.83 7.29 -19.51
CA ARG A 166 2.60 8.21 -20.35
C ARG A 166 3.71 8.87 -19.53
N ASN A 167 4.90 8.99 -20.13
CA ASN A 167 6.06 9.58 -19.47
C ASN A 167 5.85 11.04 -19.07
N GLU A 168 5.06 11.80 -19.85
CA GLU A 168 4.71 13.18 -19.54
C GLU A 168 3.77 13.35 -18.34
N ASP A 169 3.17 12.27 -17.84
CA ASP A 169 2.19 12.33 -16.75
C ASP A 169 2.74 11.82 -15.41
N VAL A 170 3.73 10.90 -15.45
CA VAL A 170 4.19 10.20 -14.22
C VAL A 170 4.80 11.10 -13.16
N TRP A 171 5.31 12.28 -13.52
CA TRP A 171 5.78 13.27 -12.56
C TRP A 171 4.70 13.68 -11.55
N ASN A 172 3.40 13.58 -11.93
CA ASN A 172 2.27 13.92 -11.07
C ASN A 172 1.67 12.68 -10.38
N VAL A 173 2.50 11.69 -10.10
CA VAL A 173 2.08 10.52 -9.34
C VAL A 173 1.66 10.90 -7.92
N GLY A 174 0.57 10.31 -7.50
CA GLY A 174 0.06 10.35 -6.14
C GLY A 174 -0.50 9.01 -5.76
N THR A 175 -1.27 8.97 -4.70
CA THR A 175 -2.01 7.78 -4.28
C THR A 175 -3.50 8.05 -4.22
N SER A 176 -4.31 7.01 -4.39
CA SER A 176 -5.77 7.13 -4.29
C SER A 176 -6.19 7.44 -2.85
N ALA A 177 -5.74 6.63 -1.92
CA ALA A 177 -6.00 6.78 -0.49
C ALA A 177 -4.92 6.10 0.36
N CYS A 178 -4.33 5.00 -0.10
CA CYS A 178 -3.28 4.28 0.59
C CYS A 178 -1.97 4.39 -0.20
N TRP A 179 -1.55 3.28 -0.81
CA TRP A 179 -0.26 3.21 -1.51
C TRP A 179 -0.38 2.96 -3.01
N GLU A 180 -1.60 2.84 -3.51
CA GLU A 180 -1.84 2.55 -4.92
C GLU A 180 -1.48 3.77 -5.78
N PRO A 181 -0.39 3.70 -6.55
CA PRO A 181 0.04 4.84 -7.36
C PRO A 181 -0.91 5.07 -8.52
N LEU A 182 -1.22 6.34 -8.73
CA LEU A 182 -2.06 6.84 -9.81
C LEU A 182 -1.59 8.22 -10.27
N ILE A 183 -2.07 8.68 -11.41
CA ILE A 183 -1.84 10.05 -11.87
C ILE A 183 -2.95 10.95 -11.36
N ILE A 184 -2.60 11.94 -10.55
CA ILE A 184 -3.55 12.89 -9.95
C ILE A 184 -4.35 13.59 -11.05
N GLY A 185 -5.69 13.56 -10.94
CA GLY A 185 -6.62 14.17 -11.87
C GLY A 185 -6.78 13.45 -13.21
N LYS A 186 -6.16 12.27 -13.43
CA LYS A 186 -6.23 11.51 -14.67
C LYS A 186 -6.57 10.03 -14.49
N SER A 187 -6.40 9.49 -13.29
CA SER A 187 -6.64 8.08 -12.99
C SER A 187 -7.93 7.88 -12.20
N SER A 188 -8.55 6.72 -12.39
CA SER A 188 -9.76 6.30 -11.68
C SER A 188 -9.44 5.66 -10.32
N ASP A 189 -10.40 5.70 -9.39
CA ASP A 189 -10.34 5.05 -8.06
C ASP A 189 -10.31 3.52 -8.11
N GLN A 190 -10.64 2.89 -9.23
CA GLN A 190 -10.55 1.44 -9.37
C GLN A 190 -9.12 0.91 -9.16
N ASN A 191 -8.14 1.79 -9.05
CA ASN A 191 -6.80 1.44 -8.61
C ASN A 191 -6.72 1.01 -7.15
N ASN A 192 -7.73 1.30 -6.33
CA ASN A 192 -7.85 0.75 -4.99
C ASN A 192 -8.05 -0.77 -5.04
N PRO A 193 -7.58 -1.50 -4.00
CA PRO A 193 -7.56 -2.95 -4.01
C PRO A 193 -8.95 -3.55 -3.79
N PHE A 194 -9.71 -3.70 -4.83
CA PHE A 194 -10.98 -4.44 -4.80
C PHE A 194 -10.79 -5.96 -4.92
N ILE A 195 -9.61 -6.40 -5.36
CA ILE A 195 -9.28 -7.79 -5.61
C ILE A 195 -8.25 -8.24 -4.59
N SER A 196 -8.59 -9.22 -3.76
CA SER A 196 -7.69 -9.80 -2.74
C SER A 196 -7.32 -11.22 -3.12
N ILE A 197 -6.05 -11.47 -3.40
CA ILE A 197 -5.47 -12.78 -3.65
C ILE A 197 -4.92 -13.29 -2.32
N LEU A 198 -5.47 -14.38 -1.79
CA LEU A 198 -5.07 -14.93 -0.50
C LEU A 198 -3.97 -15.98 -0.68
N ALA A 199 -2.72 -15.57 -0.53
CA ALA A 199 -1.56 -16.43 -0.77
C ALA A 199 -1.61 -17.76 0.00
N CYS A 200 -2.05 -17.75 1.25
CA CYS A 200 -2.11 -18.94 2.11
C CYS A 200 -3.16 -19.97 1.67
N ASN A 201 -4.20 -19.57 0.90
CA ASN A 201 -5.16 -20.52 0.33
C ASN A 201 -4.48 -21.51 -0.62
N ALA A 202 -3.45 -21.07 -1.33
CA ALA A 202 -2.71 -21.93 -2.24
C ALA A 202 -2.02 -23.09 -1.53
N LEU A 203 -1.40 -22.84 -0.38
CA LEU A 203 -0.78 -23.89 0.44
C LEU A 203 -1.83 -24.81 1.08
N LYS A 204 -2.90 -24.22 1.63
CA LYS A 204 -4.01 -25.00 2.21
C LYS A 204 -4.57 -25.99 1.19
N LYS A 205 -4.84 -25.52 -0.03
CA LYS A 205 -5.34 -26.35 -1.12
C LYS A 205 -4.30 -27.41 -1.52
N ALA A 206 -3.03 -27.06 -1.65
CA ALA A 206 -1.95 -27.97 -1.98
C ALA A 206 -1.84 -29.12 -0.97
N LEU A 207 -1.89 -28.82 0.32
CA LEU A 207 -1.87 -29.84 1.39
C LEU A 207 -3.06 -30.80 1.34
N THR A 208 -4.21 -30.37 0.83
CA THR A 208 -5.41 -31.21 0.68
C THR A 208 -5.32 -32.10 -0.56
N GLU A 209 -4.71 -31.62 -1.64
CA GLU A 209 -4.63 -32.30 -2.95
C GLU A 209 -3.44 -33.22 -3.09
N MET A 210 -2.36 -33.00 -2.31
CA MET A 210 -1.11 -33.73 -2.47
C MET A 210 -1.17 -35.15 -1.93
N GLU A 211 -0.47 -36.05 -2.59
CA GLU A 211 -0.15 -37.37 -2.07
C GLU A 211 1.01 -37.31 -1.07
N ASP A 212 1.07 -38.25 -0.13
CA ASP A 212 2.07 -38.22 0.96
C ASP A 212 3.51 -38.42 0.47
N GLU A 213 3.70 -39.02 -0.70
CA GLU A 213 5.01 -39.31 -1.31
C GLU A 213 5.61 -38.10 -2.06
N LEU A 214 4.88 -37.01 -2.22
CA LEU A 214 5.34 -35.82 -2.95
C LEU A 214 6.52 -35.16 -2.24
N ASP A 215 7.61 -34.93 -2.96
CA ASP A 215 8.76 -34.20 -2.44
C ASP A 215 8.47 -32.71 -2.31
N TYR A 216 9.39 -31.95 -1.66
CA TYR A 216 9.23 -30.53 -1.47
C TYR A 216 9.11 -29.74 -2.78
N GLY A 217 9.84 -30.16 -3.83
CA GLY A 217 9.77 -29.54 -5.15
C GLY A 217 8.38 -29.66 -5.77
N GLY A 218 7.81 -30.88 -5.68
CA GLY A 218 6.43 -31.16 -6.11
C GLY A 218 5.39 -30.34 -5.32
N LEU A 219 5.53 -30.23 -3.99
CA LEU A 219 4.68 -29.38 -3.16
C LEU A 219 4.76 -27.92 -3.63
N LEU A 220 5.95 -27.39 -3.86
CA LEU A 220 6.11 -26.01 -4.31
C LEU A 220 5.44 -25.76 -5.67
N GLN A 221 5.56 -26.69 -6.61
CA GLN A 221 4.87 -26.59 -7.91
C GLN A 221 3.34 -26.61 -7.74
N LEU A 222 2.83 -27.44 -6.84
CA LEU A 222 1.42 -27.52 -6.53
C LEU A 222 0.91 -26.21 -5.91
N VAL A 223 1.67 -25.62 -4.98
CA VAL A 223 1.37 -24.31 -4.39
C VAL A 223 1.34 -23.21 -5.46
N LYS A 224 2.33 -23.17 -6.36
CA LYS A 224 2.37 -22.19 -7.46
C LYS A 224 1.18 -22.35 -8.41
N ARG A 225 0.80 -23.57 -8.77
CA ARG A 225 -0.42 -23.84 -9.56
C ARG A 225 -1.66 -23.31 -8.86
N ASN A 226 -1.82 -23.63 -7.57
CA ASN A 226 -3.00 -23.23 -6.80
C ASN A 226 -3.02 -21.71 -6.56
N LEU A 227 -1.86 -21.05 -6.43
CA LEU A 227 -1.77 -19.59 -6.36
C LEU A 227 -2.21 -18.92 -7.67
N ALA A 228 -1.85 -19.50 -8.80
CA ALA A 228 -2.32 -19.03 -10.10
C ALA A 228 -3.84 -19.24 -10.26
N GLU A 229 -4.41 -20.34 -9.76
CA GLU A 229 -5.84 -20.58 -9.76
C GLU A 229 -6.59 -19.61 -8.84
N GLU A 230 -6.11 -19.38 -7.63
CA GLU A 230 -6.64 -18.37 -6.70
C GLU A 230 -6.65 -17.00 -7.38
N THR A 231 -5.55 -16.63 -8.04
CA THR A 231 -5.44 -15.36 -8.76
C THR A 231 -6.52 -15.23 -9.85
N ARG A 232 -6.70 -16.27 -10.69
CA ARG A 232 -7.72 -16.26 -11.74
C ARG A 232 -9.14 -16.18 -11.17
N SER A 233 -9.40 -16.85 -10.05
CA SER A 233 -10.74 -16.90 -9.45
C SER A 233 -11.23 -15.57 -8.91
N VAL A 234 -10.32 -14.65 -8.55
CA VAL A 234 -10.67 -13.36 -7.94
C VAL A 234 -10.52 -12.18 -8.90
N VAL A 235 -9.78 -12.33 -10.00
CA VAL A 235 -9.66 -11.29 -11.05
C VAL A 235 -10.84 -11.43 -12.01
N VAL A 236 -11.94 -10.78 -11.67
CA VAL A 236 -13.21 -10.84 -12.40
C VAL A 236 -13.78 -9.43 -12.60
N ASP A 237 -14.65 -9.30 -13.58
CA ASP A 237 -15.39 -8.07 -13.82
C ASP A 237 -16.26 -7.72 -12.60
N LYS A 238 -16.38 -6.43 -12.33
CA LYS A 238 -17.18 -5.88 -11.23
C LYS A 238 -18.02 -4.70 -11.71
N ASP A 239 -19.22 -4.61 -11.18
CA ASP A 239 -20.03 -3.42 -11.35
C ASP A 239 -19.53 -2.33 -10.37
N TYR A 240 -19.44 -1.12 -10.87
CA TYR A 240 -19.09 0.07 -10.10
C TYR A 240 -20.24 1.07 -10.15
N ASP A 241 -20.50 1.71 -9.01
CA ASP A 241 -21.43 2.82 -8.96
C ASP A 241 -20.89 4.03 -9.73
N TYR A 242 -21.80 4.83 -10.26
CA TYR A 242 -21.44 6.10 -10.88
C TYR A 242 -20.88 7.08 -9.84
N SER A 243 -19.86 7.82 -10.23
CA SER A 243 -19.16 8.78 -9.37
C SER A 243 -19.13 10.19 -9.96
N PRO A 244 -20.31 10.84 -10.12
CA PRO A 244 -20.40 12.13 -10.81
C PRO A 244 -19.60 13.24 -10.12
N ILE A 245 -19.51 13.23 -8.78
CA ILE A 245 -18.71 14.24 -8.07
C ILE A 245 -17.21 14.02 -8.33
N MET A 246 -16.71 12.78 -8.32
CA MET A 246 -15.31 12.47 -8.68
C MET A 246 -15.02 12.84 -10.14
N SER A 247 -16.00 12.67 -11.02
CA SER A 247 -15.86 13.02 -12.44
C SER A 247 -15.55 14.51 -12.66
N LEU A 248 -15.95 15.40 -11.73
CA LEU A 248 -15.63 16.82 -11.79
C LEU A 248 -14.16 17.17 -11.49
N PHE A 249 -13.42 16.24 -10.90
CA PHE A 249 -11.98 16.40 -10.63
C PHE A 249 -11.09 15.79 -11.71
N ASN A 250 -11.68 15.28 -12.79
CA ASN A 250 -10.96 14.66 -13.88
C ASN A 250 -11.32 15.34 -15.21
N GLU A 251 -10.33 15.98 -15.81
CA GLU A 251 -10.54 16.77 -17.03
C GLU A 251 -11.06 15.93 -18.20
N SER A 252 -10.62 14.68 -18.32
CA SER A 252 -11.09 13.80 -19.40
C SER A 252 -12.55 13.40 -19.21
N CYS A 253 -13.04 13.26 -17.98
CA CYS A 253 -14.45 13.03 -17.69
C CYS A 253 -15.31 14.22 -18.11
N ILE A 254 -14.88 15.44 -17.77
CA ILE A 254 -15.58 16.68 -18.14
C ILE A 254 -15.65 16.81 -19.69
N ARG A 255 -14.53 16.56 -20.36
CA ARG A 255 -14.41 16.67 -21.82
C ARG A 255 -15.23 15.63 -22.57
N SER A 256 -15.23 14.39 -22.09
CA SER A 256 -15.91 13.26 -22.73
C SER A 256 -17.39 13.12 -22.34
N GLY A 257 -17.82 13.74 -21.24
CA GLY A 257 -19.14 13.52 -20.66
C GLY A 257 -19.32 12.10 -20.07
N LYS A 258 -18.22 11.37 -19.84
CA LYS A 258 -18.25 10.03 -19.29
C LYS A 258 -17.89 10.06 -17.80
N ASP A 259 -18.48 9.13 -17.06
CA ASP A 259 -18.25 9.01 -15.62
C ASP A 259 -16.84 8.49 -15.31
N PHE A 260 -16.31 8.92 -14.19
CA PHE A 260 -15.01 8.55 -13.64
C PHE A 260 -14.80 7.02 -13.53
N ALA A 261 -15.83 6.29 -13.12
CA ALA A 261 -15.79 4.84 -13.02
C ALA A 261 -16.09 4.12 -14.36
N HIS A 262 -16.60 4.83 -15.38
CA HIS A 262 -17.10 4.29 -16.63
C HIS A 262 -16.46 4.95 -17.85
N GLN A 263 -15.20 4.62 -18.10
CA GLN A 263 -14.42 5.06 -19.28
C GLN A 263 -14.19 6.58 -19.38
N GLY A 264 -14.36 7.33 -18.29
CA GLY A 264 -14.13 8.78 -18.28
C GLY A 264 -12.68 9.18 -18.03
N SER A 265 -11.93 8.39 -17.27
CA SER A 265 -10.54 8.70 -16.88
C SER A 265 -9.55 8.28 -17.96
N ASP A 266 -8.42 8.99 -18.03
CA ASP A 266 -7.33 8.66 -18.98
C ASP A 266 -6.67 7.31 -18.67
N TYR A 267 -6.61 6.94 -17.37
CA TYR A 267 -6.07 5.68 -16.88
C TYR A 267 -7.13 4.94 -16.05
N MET A 268 -7.43 3.72 -16.44
CA MET A 268 -8.52 2.90 -15.90
C MET A 268 -8.02 1.51 -15.49
N TYR A 269 -6.82 1.41 -14.92
CA TYR A 269 -6.26 0.13 -14.50
C TYR A 269 -6.97 -0.41 -13.26
N GLN A 270 -7.12 -1.74 -13.19
CA GLN A 270 -7.72 -2.40 -12.03
C GLN A 270 -6.64 -2.78 -11.02
N GLY A 271 -6.96 -2.68 -9.73
CA GLY A 271 -6.03 -2.98 -8.64
C GLY A 271 -6.32 -4.32 -7.95
N ALA A 272 -5.28 -5.13 -7.77
CA ALA A 272 -5.32 -6.34 -6.97
C ALA A 272 -4.25 -6.28 -5.86
N GLN A 273 -4.40 -7.11 -4.83
CA GLN A 273 -3.41 -7.25 -3.75
C GLN A 273 -3.17 -8.69 -3.39
N LEU A 274 -1.90 -9.05 -3.19
CA LEU A 274 -1.47 -10.33 -2.68
C LEU A 274 -1.30 -10.25 -1.16
N LEU A 275 -2.20 -10.89 -0.44
CA LEU A 275 -2.21 -10.94 1.01
C LEU A 275 -1.52 -12.19 1.55
N GLY A 276 -0.79 -12.01 2.66
CA GLY A 276 -0.21 -13.11 3.42
C GLY A 276 0.99 -13.75 2.75
N LEU A 277 1.69 -13.04 1.85
CA LEU A 277 2.93 -13.52 1.26
C LEU A 277 3.99 -13.88 2.32
N PRO A 278 4.26 -13.05 3.36
CA PRO A 278 5.20 -13.42 4.42
C PRO A 278 4.79 -14.69 5.17
N ASN A 279 3.48 -14.87 5.42
CA ASN A 279 2.96 -16.07 6.08
C ASN A 279 3.13 -17.32 5.20
N LEU A 280 2.88 -17.21 3.90
CA LEU A 280 3.09 -18.32 2.96
C LEU A 280 4.57 -18.71 2.86
N VAL A 281 5.46 -17.73 2.71
CA VAL A 281 6.91 -17.97 2.63
C VAL A 281 7.41 -18.65 3.91
N ASN A 282 7.08 -18.12 5.09
CA ASN A 282 7.49 -18.71 6.37
C ASN A 282 6.92 -20.12 6.55
N SER A 283 5.66 -20.37 6.14
CA SER A 283 5.07 -21.71 6.15
C SER A 283 5.83 -22.69 5.28
N LEU A 284 6.20 -22.30 4.05
CA LEU A 284 6.98 -23.14 3.13
C LEU A 284 8.40 -23.40 3.65
N LEU A 285 9.04 -22.41 4.27
CA LEU A 285 10.35 -22.55 4.91
C LEU A 285 10.29 -23.55 6.08
N ASN A 286 9.22 -23.51 6.89
CA ASN A 286 9.02 -24.45 7.98
C ASN A 286 8.76 -25.87 7.50
N ILE A 287 7.91 -26.04 6.48
CA ILE A 287 7.68 -27.35 5.87
C ILE A 287 9.00 -27.91 5.30
N LYS A 288 9.74 -27.11 4.57
CA LYS A 288 11.03 -27.53 4.04
C LYS A 288 11.95 -28.05 5.13
N LYS A 289 12.16 -27.28 6.18
CA LYS A 289 13.08 -27.59 7.26
C LYS A 289 12.59 -28.75 8.13
N TYR A 290 11.37 -28.66 8.66
CA TYR A 290 10.91 -29.56 9.70
C TYR A 290 10.21 -30.83 9.18
N VAL A 291 9.66 -30.80 7.97
CA VAL A 291 9.05 -31.97 7.35
C VAL A 291 10.08 -32.71 6.49
N TYR A 292 10.64 -32.06 5.48
CA TYR A 292 11.45 -32.72 4.48
C TYR A 292 12.92 -32.92 4.87
N GLU A 293 13.54 -31.94 5.55
CA GLU A 293 14.95 -32.04 5.90
C GLU A 293 15.21 -32.76 7.21
N GLN A 294 14.38 -32.50 8.24
CA GLN A 294 14.58 -33.03 9.58
C GLN A 294 13.62 -34.17 9.95
N GLY A 295 12.51 -34.33 9.27
CA GLY A 295 11.50 -35.36 9.57
C GLY A 295 10.85 -35.23 10.95
N LEU A 296 10.86 -34.04 11.54
CA LEU A 296 10.30 -33.77 12.88
C LEU A 296 8.77 -33.65 12.88
N VAL A 297 8.19 -33.24 11.76
CA VAL A 297 6.76 -33.04 11.59
C VAL A 297 6.31 -33.76 10.32
N SER A 298 5.17 -34.47 10.38
CA SER A 298 4.62 -35.12 9.18
C SER A 298 3.70 -34.19 8.40
N LEU A 299 3.51 -34.45 7.11
CA LEU A 299 2.51 -33.75 6.29
C LEU A 299 1.09 -33.93 6.81
N GLY A 300 0.78 -35.08 7.42
CA GLY A 300 -0.49 -35.34 8.09
C GLY A 300 -0.76 -34.34 9.21
N ILE A 301 0.24 -34.10 10.05
CA ILE A 301 0.16 -33.08 11.12
C ILE A 301 0.00 -31.66 10.51
N CYS A 302 0.70 -31.34 9.45
CA CYS A 302 0.52 -30.04 8.76
C CYS A 302 -0.93 -29.86 8.26
N ARG A 303 -1.55 -30.91 7.71
CA ARG A 303 -2.96 -30.90 7.29
C ARG A 303 -3.90 -30.70 8.48
N GLU A 304 -3.67 -31.44 9.56
CA GLU A 304 -4.45 -31.34 10.78
C GLU A 304 -4.40 -29.91 11.36
N ILE A 305 -3.23 -29.32 11.49
CA ILE A 305 -3.06 -27.95 11.99
C ILE A 305 -3.88 -26.94 11.16
N VAL A 306 -3.83 -27.03 9.83
CA VAL A 306 -4.59 -26.12 8.98
C VAL A 306 -6.11 -26.29 9.15
N GLN A 307 -6.58 -27.47 9.58
CA GLN A 307 -7.99 -27.79 9.80
C GLN A 307 -8.46 -27.47 11.24
N THR A 308 -7.62 -27.73 12.25
CA THR A 308 -7.97 -27.73 13.68
C THR A 308 -7.28 -26.65 14.51
N ASP A 309 -6.48 -25.79 13.88
CA ASP A 309 -5.85 -24.61 14.50
C ASP A 309 -4.86 -24.92 15.64
N TYR A 310 -3.91 -25.76 15.49
CA TYR A 310 -2.90 -26.10 16.52
C TYR A 310 -3.49 -26.65 17.86
N GLU A 311 -4.77 -27.05 17.91
CA GLU A 311 -5.44 -27.44 19.14
C GLU A 311 -4.65 -28.48 19.95
N ASN A 312 -4.05 -29.46 19.24
CA ASN A 312 -3.26 -30.55 19.86
C ASN A 312 -1.75 -30.43 19.53
N HIS A 313 -1.27 -29.29 18.98
CA HIS A 313 0.07 -29.12 18.42
C HIS A 313 0.74 -27.82 18.86
N LEU A 314 0.62 -27.47 20.15
CA LEU A 314 1.21 -26.22 20.68
C LEU A 314 2.74 -26.21 20.66
N ASP A 315 3.38 -27.36 20.80
CA ASP A 315 4.81 -27.54 20.65
C ASP A 315 5.27 -27.26 19.20
N ILE A 316 4.55 -27.75 18.21
CA ILE A 316 4.80 -27.49 16.80
C ILE A 316 4.53 -26.03 16.47
N LYS A 317 3.48 -25.43 17.04
CA LYS A 317 3.24 -23.99 16.91
C LYS A 317 4.45 -23.17 17.36
N GLN A 318 5.01 -23.50 18.54
CA GLN A 318 6.18 -22.82 19.06
C GLN A 318 7.42 -23.07 18.18
N LEU A 319 7.61 -24.28 17.68
CA LEU A 319 8.67 -24.64 16.74
C LEU A 319 8.60 -23.80 15.47
N PHE A 320 7.40 -23.70 14.84
CA PHE A 320 7.18 -22.96 13.60
C PHE A 320 7.33 -21.46 13.78
N LYS A 321 6.97 -20.94 14.95
CA LYS A 321 7.04 -19.49 15.23
C LYS A 321 8.46 -19.00 15.49
N SER A 322 9.30 -19.79 16.15
CA SER A 322 10.56 -19.28 16.72
C SER A 322 11.83 -19.96 16.25
N ALA A 323 11.79 -21.24 15.86
CA ALA A 323 13.00 -22.03 15.71
C ALA A 323 13.63 -22.02 14.31
N ASN A 324 12.95 -21.50 13.28
CA ASN A 324 13.54 -21.41 11.95
C ASN A 324 14.45 -20.19 11.85
N ASP A 325 15.69 -20.42 11.44
CA ASP A 325 16.73 -19.41 11.19
C ASP A 325 16.47 -18.62 9.88
N LYS A 326 15.73 -19.21 8.94
CA LYS A 326 15.30 -18.57 7.70
C LYS A 326 13.88 -18.04 7.85
N LYS A 327 13.70 -16.76 7.59
CA LYS A 327 12.39 -16.07 7.70
C LYS A 327 12.26 -15.02 6.61
N PHE A 328 11.03 -14.73 6.22
CA PHE A 328 10.71 -13.59 5.37
C PHE A 328 11.23 -12.29 6.01
N GLY A 329 11.93 -11.48 5.25
CA GLY A 329 12.57 -10.26 5.71
C GLY A 329 14.09 -10.37 5.95
N LEU A 330 14.66 -11.58 5.86
CA LEU A 330 16.10 -11.82 5.89
C LEU A 330 16.68 -11.92 4.49
N CYS A 331 17.83 -11.29 4.25
CA CYS A 331 18.56 -11.33 2.96
C CYS A 331 19.25 -12.69 2.74
N ASP A 332 18.51 -13.79 2.90
CA ASP A 332 18.93 -15.14 2.53
C ASP A 332 18.56 -15.40 1.07
N GLU A 333 19.49 -15.94 0.29
CA GLU A 333 19.31 -16.22 -1.14
C GLU A 333 18.09 -17.11 -1.43
N TYR A 334 17.85 -18.12 -0.58
CA TYR A 334 16.72 -19.01 -0.76
C TYR A 334 15.39 -18.32 -0.43
N VAL A 335 15.35 -17.50 0.62
CA VAL A 335 14.16 -16.72 1.01
C VAL A 335 13.79 -15.71 -0.09
N LEU A 336 14.77 -14.98 -0.62
CA LEU A 336 14.59 -14.05 -1.74
C LEU A 336 14.05 -14.76 -2.97
N ARG A 337 14.69 -15.87 -3.39
CA ARG A 337 14.28 -16.65 -4.56
C ARG A 337 12.87 -17.20 -4.40
N LEU A 338 12.53 -17.82 -3.28
CA LEU A 338 11.19 -18.33 -3.00
C LEU A 338 10.14 -17.24 -3.08
N SER A 339 10.41 -16.08 -2.47
CA SER A 339 9.51 -14.92 -2.51
C SER A 339 9.31 -14.41 -3.93
N GLN A 340 10.39 -14.30 -4.70
CA GLN A 340 10.35 -13.86 -6.11
C GLN A 340 9.59 -14.85 -7.01
N GLU A 341 9.74 -16.17 -6.79
CA GLU A 341 9.00 -17.18 -7.53
C GLU A 341 7.48 -17.08 -7.30
N LEU A 342 7.06 -16.85 -6.06
CA LEU A 342 5.64 -16.67 -5.73
C LEU A 342 5.08 -15.37 -6.30
N ILE A 343 5.81 -14.26 -6.19
CA ILE A 343 5.45 -12.97 -6.80
C ILE A 343 5.38 -13.13 -8.33
N GLY A 344 6.35 -13.79 -8.94
CA GLY A 344 6.40 -14.10 -10.38
C GLY A 344 5.18 -14.88 -10.85
N THR A 345 4.76 -15.89 -10.07
CA THR A 345 3.55 -16.69 -10.37
C THR A 345 2.29 -15.83 -10.47
N VAL A 346 2.11 -14.90 -9.53
CA VAL A 346 0.98 -13.96 -9.56
C VAL A 346 1.10 -13.01 -10.74
N SER A 347 2.30 -12.46 -10.97
CA SER A 347 2.59 -11.54 -12.06
C SER A 347 2.29 -12.14 -13.44
N GLU A 348 2.78 -13.34 -13.71
CA GLU A 348 2.55 -14.05 -14.97
C GLU A 348 1.08 -14.39 -15.20
N THR A 349 0.36 -14.66 -14.09
CA THR A 349 -1.07 -14.97 -14.17
C THR A 349 -1.87 -13.70 -14.45
N ILE A 350 -1.65 -12.62 -13.70
CA ILE A 350 -2.32 -11.33 -13.87
C ILE A 350 -2.05 -10.73 -15.26
N GLY A 351 -0.82 -10.87 -15.76
CA GLY A 351 -0.45 -10.34 -17.07
C GLY A 351 -1.25 -10.92 -18.25
N LYS A 352 -1.99 -12.01 -18.03
CA LYS A 352 -2.88 -12.66 -19.02
C LYS A 352 -4.36 -12.34 -18.79
N LEU A 353 -4.68 -11.52 -17.80
CA LEU A 353 -6.05 -11.25 -17.36
C LEU A 353 -6.39 -9.77 -17.53
N THR A 354 -7.67 -9.50 -17.70
CA THR A 354 -8.27 -8.18 -17.61
C THR A 354 -9.46 -8.23 -16.64
N ALA A 355 -9.80 -7.09 -16.07
CA ALA A 355 -11.04 -6.92 -15.34
C ALA A 355 -11.73 -5.66 -15.86
N ASN A 356 -13.01 -5.76 -16.18
CA ASN A 356 -13.80 -4.71 -16.86
C ASN A 356 -13.17 -4.22 -18.17
N GLY A 357 -12.42 -5.09 -18.87
CA GLY A 357 -11.69 -4.75 -20.10
C GLY A 357 -10.39 -3.99 -19.90
N TYR A 358 -9.93 -3.79 -18.65
CA TYR A 358 -8.69 -3.08 -18.31
C TYR A 358 -7.61 -4.02 -17.78
N ASN A 359 -6.35 -3.65 -18.02
CA ASN A 359 -5.21 -4.36 -17.45
C ASN A 359 -5.25 -4.27 -15.92
N VAL A 360 -4.78 -5.34 -15.28
CA VAL A 360 -4.72 -5.45 -13.83
C VAL A 360 -3.28 -5.24 -13.36
N LYS A 361 -3.08 -4.41 -12.36
CA LYS A 361 -1.85 -4.31 -11.58
C LYS A 361 -2.10 -4.88 -10.18
N PHE A 362 -1.09 -5.46 -9.57
CA PHE A 362 -1.20 -5.95 -8.20
C PHE A 362 -0.14 -5.33 -7.30
N GLY A 363 -0.37 -5.38 -6.00
CA GLY A 363 0.57 -4.95 -4.98
C GLY A 363 0.73 -6.00 -3.90
N LEU A 364 1.77 -5.85 -3.11
CA LEU A 364 2.09 -6.71 -1.97
C LEU A 364 1.62 -6.07 -0.66
N SER A 365 0.91 -4.97 -0.75
CA SER A 365 0.33 -4.25 0.38
C SER A 365 -1.14 -4.59 0.55
N SER A 366 -1.63 -4.65 1.78
CA SER A 366 -3.03 -4.95 2.03
C SER A 366 -3.57 -4.30 3.28
N PRO A 367 -4.57 -3.40 3.16
CA PRO A 367 -5.30 -2.89 4.31
C PRO A 367 -6.26 -3.93 4.91
N SER A 368 -6.59 -4.99 4.17
CA SER A 368 -7.56 -6.00 4.62
C SER A 368 -6.94 -7.19 5.37
N TYR A 369 -5.67 -7.12 5.77
CA TYR A 369 -4.97 -8.21 6.46
C TYR A 369 -5.67 -8.67 7.76
N ILE A 370 -6.32 -7.74 8.48
CA ILE A 370 -7.09 -8.07 9.70
C ILE A 370 -8.41 -8.76 9.33
N SER A 371 -9.21 -8.16 8.46
CA SER A 371 -10.53 -8.68 8.13
C SER A 371 -10.48 -10.01 7.39
N ARG A 372 -9.50 -10.17 6.50
CA ARG A 372 -9.27 -11.45 5.80
C ARG A 372 -8.64 -12.50 6.72
N GLY A 373 -7.80 -12.08 7.67
CA GLY A 373 -7.26 -12.97 8.70
C GLY A 373 -8.35 -13.59 9.55
N LYS A 374 -9.39 -12.82 9.93
CA LYS A 374 -10.52 -13.30 10.77
C LYS A 374 -11.24 -14.52 10.22
N VAL A 375 -11.27 -14.71 8.91
CA VAL A 375 -11.96 -15.84 8.26
C VAL A 375 -11.00 -16.90 7.70
N ALA A 376 -9.71 -16.70 7.89
CA ALA A 376 -8.67 -17.60 7.38
C ALA A 376 -8.31 -18.69 8.41
N SER A 377 -8.01 -19.89 7.91
CA SER A 377 -7.46 -21.01 8.69
C SER A 377 -6.09 -20.67 9.26
N ALA A 378 -5.59 -21.49 10.20
CA ALA A 378 -4.22 -21.44 10.68
C ALA A 378 -3.21 -21.58 9.53
N THR A 379 -2.01 -21.01 9.71
CA THR A 379 -0.90 -21.11 8.77
C THR A 379 0.32 -21.74 9.43
N LEU A 380 1.18 -22.41 8.68
CA LEU A 380 2.29 -23.20 9.21
C LEU A 380 3.54 -22.36 9.58
N ASP A 381 3.33 -21.12 9.89
CA ASP A 381 4.30 -20.16 10.47
C ASP A 381 3.98 -19.82 11.95
N GLY A 382 3.03 -20.54 12.55
CA GLY A 382 2.59 -20.36 13.92
C GLY A 382 1.43 -19.39 14.11
N ARG A 383 0.81 -18.86 13.02
CA ARG A 383 -0.38 -18.02 13.07
C ARG A 383 -1.63 -18.88 13.30
N ASN A 384 -2.48 -18.53 14.28
CA ASN A 384 -3.76 -19.18 14.50
C ASN A 384 -4.82 -18.81 13.45
N ALA A 385 -5.85 -19.65 13.35
CA ALA A 385 -7.08 -19.27 12.65
C ALA A 385 -7.67 -18.00 13.27
N GLY A 386 -8.18 -17.09 12.44
CA GLY A 386 -8.77 -15.84 12.91
C GLY A 386 -7.77 -14.73 13.28
N GLU A 387 -6.49 -15.00 13.44
CA GLU A 387 -5.48 -13.96 13.64
C GLU A 387 -5.23 -13.16 12.35
N PRO A 388 -4.79 -11.88 12.44
CA PRO A 388 -4.37 -11.12 11.27
C PRO A 388 -3.25 -11.81 10.49
N PHE A 389 -3.24 -11.63 9.17
CA PHE A 389 -2.04 -11.92 8.37
C PHE A 389 -0.92 -10.91 8.67
N ALA A 390 0.28 -11.18 8.16
CA ALA A 390 1.36 -10.18 8.13
C ALA A 390 0.87 -8.90 7.45
N VAL A 391 1.23 -7.76 8.01
CA VAL A 391 0.94 -6.47 7.40
C VAL A 391 1.88 -6.26 6.20
N HIS A 392 1.31 -6.14 5.02
CA HIS A 392 2.06 -5.86 3.79
C HIS A 392 3.18 -6.87 3.52
N ILE A 393 4.37 -6.40 3.14
CA ILE A 393 5.60 -7.20 3.02
C ILE A 393 6.51 -7.05 4.25
N SER A 394 5.93 -6.74 5.39
CA SER A 394 6.67 -6.61 6.64
C SER A 394 6.99 -7.98 7.24
N PRO A 395 8.17 -8.16 7.85
CA PRO A 395 8.48 -9.42 8.51
C PRO A 395 7.55 -9.65 9.71
N LEU A 396 7.26 -10.91 10.00
CA LEU A 396 6.50 -11.31 11.20
C LEU A 396 7.32 -11.24 12.49
N SER A 397 8.64 -11.13 12.38
CA SER A 397 9.56 -11.06 13.51
C SER A 397 10.00 -9.61 13.74
N SER A 398 9.76 -9.12 14.94
CA SER A 398 10.27 -7.80 15.40
C SER A 398 11.77 -7.80 15.73
N THR A 399 12.45 -8.95 15.59
CA THR A 399 13.88 -9.08 15.91
C THR A 399 14.79 -8.85 14.70
N ILE A 400 14.23 -8.70 13.50
CA ILE A 400 15.01 -8.41 12.29
C ILE A 400 15.30 -6.91 12.28
N ASP A 401 16.58 -6.55 12.09
CA ASP A 401 17.00 -5.16 12.02
C ASP A 401 16.37 -4.43 10.83
N ILE A 402 16.08 -3.14 10.99
CA ILE A 402 15.45 -2.33 9.93
C ILE A 402 16.31 -2.28 8.65
N ALA A 403 17.63 -2.21 8.78
CA ALA A 403 18.50 -2.17 7.61
C ALA A 403 18.38 -3.48 6.80
N GLU A 404 18.33 -4.63 7.48
CA GLU A 404 18.16 -5.91 6.83
C GLU A 404 16.77 -6.04 6.16
N VAL A 405 15.72 -5.52 6.81
CA VAL A 405 14.38 -5.49 6.21
C VAL A 405 14.35 -4.63 4.94
N LEU A 406 15.02 -3.47 4.96
CA LEU A 406 15.11 -2.59 3.80
C LEU A 406 15.98 -3.21 2.69
N ASP A 407 17.08 -3.86 3.03
CA ASP A 407 17.94 -4.58 2.08
C ASP A 407 17.16 -5.75 1.44
N PHE A 408 16.41 -6.52 2.23
CA PHE A 408 15.53 -7.55 1.72
C PHE A 408 14.49 -6.99 0.75
N ALA A 409 13.77 -5.95 1.16
CA ALA A 409 12.72 -5.35 0.34
C ALA A 409 13.28 -4.76 -0.96
N SER A 410 14.48 -4.14 -0.92
CA SER A 410 15.14 -3.59 -2.11
C SER A 410 15.74 -4.68 -3.02
N SER A 411 16.05 -5.85 -2.47
CA SER A 411 16.57 -7.01 -3.22
C SER A 411 15.47 -7.83 -3.90
N LEU A 412 14.20 -7.62 -3.53
CA LEU A 412 13.09 -8.26 -4.23
C LEU A 412 12.96 -7.69 -5.65
N SER A 413 12.80 -8.58 -6.61
CA SER A 413 12.46 -8.20 -7.98
C SER A 413 10.96 -7.95 -8.08
N TYR A 414 10.57 -6.72 -8.38
CA TYR A 414 9.18 -6.33 -8.57
C TYR A 414 8.84 -6.36 -10.06
N PRO A 415 8.01 -7.31 -10.54
CA PRO A 415 7.54 -7.30 -11.93
C PRO A 415 6.80 -6.01 -12.27
N VAL A 416 6.77 -5.65 -13.56
CA VAL A 416 6.18 -4.39 -14.03
C VAL A 416 4.72 -4.19 -13.60
N ASN A 417 3.93 -5.27 -13.52
CA ASN A 417 2.54 -5.21 -13.06
C ASN A 417 2.41 -5.33 -11.52
N CYS A 418 3.52 -5.53 -10.78
CA CYS A 418 3.55 -5.46 -9.32
C CYS A 418 3.69 -3.99 -8.86
N LEU A 419 2.71 -3.17 -9.20
CA LEU A 419 2.74 -1.71 -9.09
C LEU A 419 1.60 -1.14 -8.23
N ASN A 420 0.78 -1.97 -7.58
CA ASN A 420 -0.37 -1.49 -6.81
C ASN A 420 -0.07 -1.32 -5.31
N GLY A 421 1.12 -0.84 -4.99
CA GLY A 421 1.62 -0.62 -3.63
C GLY A 421 2.41 -1.81 -3.07
N ASN A 422 3.66 -1.56 -2.71
CA ASN A 422 4.56 -2.54 -2.07
C ASN A 422 5.13 -1.88 -0.82
N VAL A 423 4.52 -2.15 0.33
CA VAL A 423 4.74 -1.40 1.55
C VAL A 423 5.46 -2.24 2.59
N VAL A 424 6.41 -1.63 3.28
CA VAL A 424 7.04 -2.15 4.48
C VAL A 424 6.62 -1.28 5.65
N ASP A 425 5.95 -1.86 6.63
CA ASP A 425 5.76 -1.25 7.94
C ASP A 425 6.80 -1.79 8.91
N TYR A 426 7.48 -0.91 9.60
CA TYR A 426 8.45 -1.27 10.62
C TYR A 426 8.21 -0.48 11.89
N VAL A 427 8.05 -1.20 12.99
CA VAL A 427 7.91 -0.57 14.32
C VAL A 427 9.30 -0.39 14.90
N ILE A 428 9.71 0.87 15.08
CA ILE A 428 10.95 1.21 15.77
C ILE A 428 10.70 1.04 17.27
N PRO A 429 11.48 0.18 17.97
CA PRO A 429 11.32 -0.07 19.39
C PRO A 429 11.50 1.16 20.28
#